data_5eb198a762f5a05b52683e27beb88ff5
#
_entry.id   5eb198a762f5a05b52683e27beb88ff5
#
_cell.length_a   1.000
_cell.length_b   1.000
_cell.length_c   1.000
_cell.angle_alpha   90.00
_cell.angle_beta   90.00
_cell.angle_gamma   90.00
#
_symmetry.space_group_name_H-M   'P 1'
#
loop_
_entity.id
_entity.type
_entity.pdbx_description
1 polymer ?
#
loop_
_entity_poly.entity_id
_entity_poly.type
_entity_poly.pdbx_seq_one_letter_code
_entity_poly.pdbx_strand_id
1 'polypeptide(L)'
;MLPPDLAPPPPVLLVHGSRTSRTMWRAQEETLARAGVHALAVDLPGHGDRRGEEFTLDGAVDAVLRGVDALGGGALLVGLSLGGYVAVEARARRPGAILGLVAAGCSTVPATRLRAAWLLAAQRIERLPDGGAALNQALVDRTMSRQAAVDLGAGGFALDVMSAILREVGGADPLAALAAADSPVWLVNGRWDHFRTGERTFLAAARRGGARARLVVVPGSRHLVSLDQPVAFSRVLLEAVADVAAGRGAVPAPAATPAARAGEPVPSGRR
;
A
#
# COMPACT_ATOMS: atom_id res chain seq x y z
N MET A 1 10.27 -0.37 -25.32
CA MET A 1 11.62 0.10 -24.91
C MET A 1 11.45 1.55 -24.53
N LEU A 2 11.69 1.91 -23.24
CA LEU A 2 11.63 3.29 -22.77
C LEU A 2 12.82 4.08 -23.35
N PRO A 3 12.68 5.39 -23.61
CA PRO A 3 13.81 6.22 -24.07
C PRO A 3 14.96 6.19 -23.05
N PRO A 4 16.22 6.21 -23.49
CA PRO A 4 17.40 6.05 -22.63
C PRO A 4 17.65 7.16 -21.60
N ASP A 5 16.92 8.28 -21.69
CA ASP A 5 17.12 9.45 -20.82
C ASP A 5 16.16 9.54 -19.64
N LEU A 6 15.29 8.54 -19.42
CA LEU A 6 14.39 8.52 -18.26
C LEU A 6 15.10 7.82 -17.08
N ALA A 7 14.99 8.43 -15.89
CA ALA A 7 15.39 7.78 -14.65
C ALA A 7 14.72 6.39 -14.55
N PRO A 8 15.41 5.37 -13.98
CA PRO A 8 14.82 4.04 -13.87
C PRO A 8 13.49 4.11 -13.12
N PRO A 9 12.51 3.28 -13.53
CA PRO A 9 11.20 3.28 -12.89
C PRO A 9 11.35 3.03 -11.37
N PRO A 10 10.53 3.69 -10.53
CA PRO A 10 10.57 3.44 -9.09
C PRO A 10 10.23 1.98 -8.80
N PRO A 11 10.92 1.32 -7.85
CA PRO A 11 10.53 0.00 -7.42
C PRO A 11 9.17 0.03 -6.73
N VAL A 12 8.46 -1.08 -6.77
CA VAL A 12 7.09 -1.21 -6.24
C VAL A 12 7.07 -2.21 -5.09
N LEU A 13 6.51 -1.82 -3.94
CA LEU A 13 6.25 -2.72 -2.83
C LEU A 13 4.76 -3.03 -2.74
N LEU A 14 4.41 -4.32 -2.78
CA LEU A 14 3.05 -4.81 -2.78
C LEU A 14 2.68 -5.38 -1.40
N VAL A 15 1.58 -4.90 -0.80
CA VAL A 15 1.13 -5.25 0.55
C VAL A 15 -0.28 -5.84 0.49
N HIS A 16 -0.41 -7.09 0.88
CA HIS A 16 -1.63 -7.88 0.75
C HIS A 16 -2.75 -7.49 1.73
N GLY A 17 -3.98 -7.95 1.45
CA GLY A 17 -5.15 -7.79 2.30
C GLY A 17 -5.17 -8.74 3.51
N SER A 18 -6.17 -8.58 4.39
CA SER A 18 -6.36 -9.48 5.54
C SER A 18 -6.63 -10.92 5.09
N ARG A 19 -6.18 -11.87 5.89
CA ARG A 19 -6.35 -13.33 5.73
C ARG A 19 -5.71 -13.94 4.46
N THR A 20 -4.97 -13.17 3.67
CA THR A 20 -4.28 -13.61 2.45
C THR A 20 -2.77 -13.57 2.65
N SER A 21 -2.01 -13.64 1.57
CA SER A 21 -0.54 -13.53 1.58
C SER A 21 -0.05 -12.76 0.36
N ARG A 22 1.27 -12.57 0.27
CA ARG A 22 1.93 -11.95 -0.89
C ARG A 22 1.54 -12.60 -2.23
N THR A 23 1.15 -13.88 -2.23
CA THR A 23 0.85 -14.61 -3.47
C THR A 23 -0.35 -14.06 -4.24
N MET A 24 -1.22 -13.28 -3.60
CA MET A 24 -2.33 -12.60 -4.28
C MET A 24 -1.86 -11.61 -5.35
N TRP A 25 -0.59 -11.22 -5.34
CA TRP A 25 -0.03 -10.22 -6.24
C TRP A 25 0.62 -10.78 -7.50
N ARG A 26 0.59 -12.10 -7.73
CA ARG A 26 1.27 -12.76 -8.87
C ARG A 26 0.99 -12.10 -10.22
N ALA A 27 -0.27 -11.78 -10.53
CA ALA A 27 -0.63 -11.15 -11.79
C ALA A 27 -0.03 -9.73 -11.93
N GLN A 28 0.06 -9.00 -10.81
CA GLN A 28 0.67 -7.66 -10.78
C GLN A 28 2.20 -7.74 -10.87
N GLU A 29 2.83 -8.67 -10.17
CA GLU A 29 4.28 -8.92 -10.26
C GLU A 29 4.69 -9.28 -11.70
N GLU A 30 3.96 -10.18 -12.35
CA GLU A 30 4.20 -10.52 -13.77
C GLU A 30 4.04 -9.31 -14.70
N THR A 31 3.05 -8.46 -14.46
CA THR A 31 2.82 -7.26 -15.28
C THR A 31 3.92 -6.23 -15.08
N LEU A 32 4.33 -5.99 -13.84
CA LEU A 32 5.41 -5.07 -13.49
C LEU A 32 6.75 -5.57 -14.06
N ALA A 33 7.04 -6.87 -13.92
CA ALA A 33 8.25 -7.49 -14.47
C ALA A 33 8.33 -7.34 -16.00
N ARG A 34 7.21 -7.57 -16.71
CA ARG A 34 7.14 -7.35 -18.18
C ARG A 34 7.36 -5.89 -18.57
N ALA A 35 7.03 -4.96 -17.70
CA ALA A 35 7.28 -3.53 -17.89
C ALA A 35 8.68 -3.08 -17.45
N GLY A 36 9.55 -4.00 -16.99
CA GLY A 36 10.89 -3.68 -16.49
C GLY A 36 10.89 -2.98 -15.12
N VAL A 37 9.82 -3.13 -14.35
CA VAL A 37 9.67 -2.54 -13.01
C VAL A 37 10.00 -3.58 -11.96
N HIS A 38 10.96 -3.28 -11.08
CA HIS A 38 11.28 -4.14 -9.95
C HIS A 38 10.15 -4.08 -8.91
N ALA A 39 9.58 -5.23 -8.58
CA ALA A 39 8.50 -5.36 -7.60
C ALA A 39 8.86 -6.38 -6.53
N LEU A 40 8.43 -6.13 -5.30
CA LEU A 40 8.54 -7.02 -4.16
C LEU A 40 7.17 -7.10 -3.46
N ALA A 41 6.64 -8.29 -3.27
CA ALA A 41 5.48 -8.53 -2.43
C ALA A 41 5.92 -9.07 -1.06
N VAL A 42 5.36 -8.54 0.02
CA VAL A 42 5.73 -8.91 1.40
C VAL A 42 4.55 -9.54 2.13
N ASP A 43 4.85 -10.49 3.02
CA ASP A 43 3.88 -10.99 3.99
C ASP A 43 3.89 -10.14 5.26
N LEU A 44 2.70 -9.77 5.74
CA LEU A 44 2.51 -9.11 7.02
C LEU A 44 2.59 -10.13 8.17
N PRO A 45 2.92 -9.71 9.42
CA PRO A 45 2.84 -10.58 10.59
C PRO A 45 1.51 -11.33 10.66
N GLY A 46 1.54 -12.58 11.05
CA GLY A 46 0.36 -13.45 11.09
C GLY A 46 -0.10 -14.01 9.74
N HIS A 47 0.58 -13.71 8.62
CA HIS A 47 0.18 -14.10 7.28
C HIS A 47 1.33 -14.78 6.50
N GLY A 48 0.98 -15.62 5.53
CA GLY A 48 1.94 -16.26 4.62
C GLY A 48 3.10 -16.92 5.35
N ASP A 49 4.34 -16.66 4.97
CA ASP A 49 5.54 -17.19 5.61
C ASP A 49 5.77 -16.64 7.03
N ARG A 50 5.02 -15.61 7.45
CA ARG A 50 5.08 -15.00 8.78
C ARG A 50 3.90 -15.39 9.68
N ARG A 51 3.27 -16.55 9.43
CA ARG A 51 2.11 -17.07 10.20
C ARG A 51 2.37 -17.19 11.70
N GLY A 52 3.60 -17.45 12.11
CA GLY A 52 3.98 -17.60 13.53
C GLY A 52 4.15 -16.29 14.29
N GLU A 53 4.02 -15.15 13.63
CA GLU A 53 4.17 -13.84 14.26
C GLU A 53 2.81 -13.25 14.63
N GLU A 54 2.74 -12.58 15.79
CA GLU A 54 1.54 -11.86 16.19
C GLU A 54 1.33 -10.62 15.30
N PHE A 55 0.07 -10.42 14.88
CA PHE A 55 -0.29 -9.23 14.13
C PHE A 55 -0.44 -8.02 15.05
N THR A 56 0.38 -7.01 14.84
CA THR A 56 0.21 -5.64 15.34
C THR A 56 0.31 -4.66 14.20
N LEU A 57 -0.33 -3.49 14.30
CA LEU A 57 -0.23 -2.46 13.26
C LEU A 57 1.22 -1.97 13.13
N ASP A 58 1.92 -1.78 14.24
CA ASP A 58 3.33 -1.37 14.25
C ASP A 58 4.23 -2.41 13.58
N GLY A 59 4.09 -3.69 13.93
CA GLY A 59 4.84 -4.78 13.30
C GLY A 59 4.57 -4.91 11.80
N ALA A 60 3.33 -4.63 11.37
CA ALA A 60 2.96 -4.62 9.95
C ALA A 60 3.60 -3.44 9.21
N VAL A 61 3.59 -2.24 9.80
CA VAL A 61 4.26 -1.06 9.24
C VAL A 61 5.77 -1.28 9.15
N ASP A 62 6.40 -1.84 10.18
CA ASP A 62 7.82 -2.18 10.19
C ASP A 62 8.18 -3.20 9.10
N ALA A 63 7.30 -4.17 8.83
CA ALA A 63 7.50 -5.11 7.73
C ALA A 63 7.50 -4.42 6.37
N VAL A 64 6.58 -3.49 6.15
CA VAL A 64 6.51 -2.66 4.93
C VAL A 64 7.77 -1.81 4.81
N LEU A 65 8.19 -1.14 5.86
CA LEU A 65 9.37 -0.27 5.84
C LEU A 65 10.67 -1.06 5.58
N ARG A 66 10.82 -2.27 6.15
CA ARG A 66 11.93 -3.18 5.79
C ARG A 66 11.87 -3.59 4.31
N GLY A 67 10.68 -3.83 3.75
CA GLY A 67 10.52 -4.07 2.32
C GLY A 67 10.97 -2.90 1.45
N VAL A 68 10.68 -1.66 1.88
CA VAL A 68 11.17 -0.44 1.22
C VAL A 68 12.70 -0.36 1.29
N ASP A 69 13.30 -0.68 2.44
CA ASP A 69 14.75 -0.69 2.61
C ASP A 69 15.42 -1.74 1.70
N ALA A 70 14.82 -2.92 1.57
CA ALA A 70 15.28 -3.97 0.65
C ALA A 70 15.21 -3.57 -0.83
N LEU A 71 14.33 -2.62 -1.18
CA LEU A 71 14.21 -2.02 -2.51
C LEU A 71 15.14 -0.80 -2.72
N GLY A 72 16.06 -0.52 -1.82
CA GLY A 72 17.01 0.58 -1.92
C GLY A 72 16.57 1.88 -1.24
N GLY A 73 15.61 1.81 -0.31
CA GLY A 73 15.22 2.92 0.57
C GLY A 73 14.14 3.86 -0.01
N GLY A 74 13.61 3.58 -1.20
CA GLY A 74 12.51 4.33 -1.79
C GLY A 74 11.63 3.49 -2.70
N ALA A 75 10.29 3.50 -2.50
CA ALA A 75 9.36 2.71 -3.29
C ALA A 75 8.00 3.37 -3.48
N LEU A 76 7.32 3.00 -4.58
CA LEU A 76 5.87 3.17 -4.72
C LEU A 76 5.19 2.06 -3.90
N LEU A 77 4.43 2.42 -2.86
CA LEU A 77 3.65 1.47 -2.09
C LEU A 77 2.32 1.14 -2.78
N VAL A 78 1.96 -0.12 -2.79
CA VAL A 78 0.66 -0.61 -3.26
C VAL A 78 0.08 -1.49 -2.18
N GLY A 79 -1.04 -1.10 -1.61
CA GLY A 79 -1.70 -1.88 -0.56
C GLY A 79 -3.18 -2.10 -0.85
N LEU A 80 -3.67 -3.31 -0.57
CA LEU A 80 -5.09 -3.64 -0.71
C LEU A 80 -5.71 -3.92 0.66
N SER A 81 -6.85 -3.29 0.95
CA SER A 81 -7.62 -3.50 2.18
C SER A 81 -6.75 -3.26 3.43
N LEU A 82 -6.48 -4.26 4.26
CA LEU A 82 -5.51 -4.16 5.36
C LEU A 82 -4.18 -3.56 4.91
N GLY A 83 -3.61 -4.08 3.81
CA GLY A 83 -2.36 -3.58 3.25
C GLY A 83 -2.43 -2.11 2.84
N GLY A 84 -3.61 -1.62 2.44
CA GLY A 84 -3.84 -0.21 2.15
C GLY A 84 -3.75 0.66 3.40
N TYR A 85 -4.36 0.25 4.53
CA TYR A 85 -4.24 0.98 5.80
C TYR A 85 -2.79 0.96 6.32
N VAL A 86 -2.13 -0.20 6.26
CA VAL A 86 -0.70 -0.32 6.66
C VAL A 86 0.20 0.55 5.79
N ALA A 87 -0.04 0.60 4.47
CA ALA A 87 0.73 1.45 3.55
C ALA A 87 0.51 2.95 3.80
N VAL A 88 -0.72 3.37 4.16
CA VAL A 88 -1.03 4.75 4.58
C VAL A 88 -0.22 5.13 5.83
N GLU A 89 -0.18 4.26 6.84
CA GLU A 89 0.60 4.47 8.06
C GLU A 89 2.12 4.49 7.79
N ALA A 90 2.62 3.56 6.97
CA ALA A 90 4.03 3.52 6.60
C ALA A 90 4.46 4.82 5.87
N ARG A 91 3.59 5.35 4.99
CA ARG A 91 3.82 6.63 4.30
C ARG A 91 3.89 7.81 5.29
N ALA A 92 3.04 7.83 6.30
CA ALA A 92 3.06 8.87 7.33
C ALA A 92 4.32 8.81 8.21
N ARG A 93 4.80 7.59 8.52
CA ARG A 93 5.99 7.39 9.37
C ARG A 93 7.31 7.66 8.66
N ARG A 94 7.41 7.39 7.36
CA ARG A 94 8.62 7.63 6.55
C ARG A 94 8.30 8.28 5.21
N PRO A 95 7.80 9.55 5.21
CA PRO A 95 7.33 10.21 4.00
C PRO A 95 8.41 10.31 2.91
N GLY A 96 9.67 10.52 3.28
CA GLY A 96 10.78 10.64 2.32
C GLY A 96 11.16 9.34 1.60
N ALA A 97 10.75 8.18 2.14
CA ALA A 97 11.00 6.87 1.52
C ALA A 97 9.82 6.39 0.65
N ILE A 98 8.66 7.01 0.75
CA ILE A 98 7.47 6.60 0.02
C ILE A 98 7.24 7.53 -1.15
N LEU A 99 7.63 7.07 -2.34
CA LEU A 99 7.61 7.84 -3.59
C LEU A 99 6.20 8.08 -4.13
N GLY A 100 5.24 7.28 -3.70
CA GLY A 100 3.83 7.35 -4.02
C GLY A 100 3.06 6.23 -3.34
N LEU A 101 1.73 6.32 -3.32
CA LEU A 101 0.85 5.36 -2.64
C LEU A 101 -0.34 5.01 -3.54
N VAL A 102 -0.51 3.73 -3.83
CA VAL A 102 -1.76 3.15 -4.35
C VAL A 102 -2.48 2.44 -3.21
N ALA A 103 -3.51 3.06 -2.66
CA ALA A 103 -4.31 2.54 -1.57
C ALA A 103 -5.64 2.01 -2.10
N ALA A 104 -5.78 0.69 -2.16
CA ALA A 104 -6.92 0.02 -2.77
C ALA A 104 -7.85 -0.62 -1.72
N GLY A 105 -9.18 -0.48 -1.89
CA GLY A 105 -10.18 -1.13 -1.03
C GLY A 105 -10.10 -0.72 0.45
N CYS A 106 -9.63 0.48 0.78
CA CYS A 106 -9.44 0.94 2.16
C CYS A 106 -9.96 2.36 2.41
N SER A 107 -10.97 2.80 1.67
CA SER A 107 -11.54 4.15 1.77
C SER A 107 -12.71 4.22 2.76
N THR A 108 -12.57 3.60 3.92
CA THR A 108 -13.55 3.65 5.02
C THR A 108 -12.80 3.89 6.33
N VAL A 109 -13.31 4.78 7.19
CA VAL A 109 -12.72 5.00 8.52
C VAL A 109 -12.97 3.76 9.38
N PRO A 110 -11.91 3.09 9.91
CA PRO A 110 -12.07 1.84 10.65
C PRO A 110 -12.80 1.99 11.99
N ALA A 111 -12.72 3.17 12.62
CA ALA A 111 -13.38 3.49 13.89
C ALA A 111 -14.89 3.72 13.68
N THR A 112 -15.66 2.65 13.42
CA THR A 112 -17.12 2.72 13.26
C THR A 112 -17.86 2.18 14.48
N ARG A 113 -19.12 2.60 14.68
CA ARG A 113 -20.00 2.02 15.72
C ARG A 113 -20.26 0.52 15.51
N LEU A 114 -20.09 0.02 14.28
CA LEU A 114 -20.26 -1.39 13.94
C LEU A 114 -19.01 -2.23 14.23
N ARG A 115 -17.87 -1.62 14.57
CA ARG A 115 -16.61 -2.34 14.84
C ARG A 115 -16.78 -3.43 15.91
N ALA A 116 -17.48 -3.13 16.99
CA ALA A 116 -17.72 -4.10 18.07
C ALA A 116 -18.48 -5.34 17.56
N ALA A 117 -19.48 -5.14 16.72
CA ALA A 117 -20.25 -6.23 16.11
C ALA A 117 -19.37 -7.06 15.15
N TRP A 118 -18.56 -6.41 14.32
CA TRP A 118 -17.60 -7.08 13.44
C TRP A 118 -16.55 -7.88 14.22
N LEU A 119 -16.02 -7.31 15.31
CA LEU A 119 -15.08 -8.01 16.18
C LEU A 119 -15.72 -9.26 16.83
N LEU A 120 -16.94 -9.14 17.33
CA LEU A 120 -17.66 -10.27 17.89
C LEU A 120 -17.92 -11.37 16.86
N ALA A 121 -18.30 -10.97 15.63
CA ALA A 121 -18.50 -11.91 14.52
C ALA A 121 -17.18 -12.62 14.14
N ALA A 122 -16.07 -11.90 14.03
CA ALA A 122 -14.74 -12.47 13.76
C ALA A 122 -14.35 -13.48 14.83
N GLN A 123 -14.46 -13.14 16.12
CA GLN A 123 -14.16 -14.04 17.23
C GLN A 123 -15.03 -15.31 17.23
N ARG A 124 -16.29 -15.20 16.80
CA ARG A 124 -17.16 -16.38 16.70
C ARG A 124 -16.74 -17.28 15.55
N ILE A 125 -16.37 -16.72 14.40
CA ILE A 125 -15.88 -17.49 13.25
C ILE A 125 -14.55 -18.17 13.61
N GLU A 126 -13.62 -17.46 14.24
CA GLU A 126 -12.32 -18.00 14.68
C GLU A 126 -12.46 -19.15 15.69
N ARG A 127 -13.59 -19.22 16.44
CA ARG A 127 -13.89 -20.31 17.40
C ARG A 127 -14.62 -21.50 16.76
N LEU A 128 -14.96 -21.47 15.47
CA LEU A 128 -15.51 -22.63 14.80
C LEU A 128 -14.47 -23.76 14.80
N PRO A 129 -14.89 -25.03 14.78
CA PRO A 129 -13.97 -26.18 14.81
C PRO A 129 -12.91 -26.16 13.70
N ASP A 130 -13.25 -25.57 12.55
CA ASP A 130 -12.39 -25.41 11.38
C ASP A 130 -11.79 -23.99 11.28
N GLY A 131 -11.96 -23.12 12.30
CA GLY A 131 -11.52 -21.73 12.26
C GLY A 131 -12.21 -20.88 11.17
N GLY A 132 -13.31 -21.36 10.60
CA GLY A 132 -14.02 -20.73 9.50
C GLY A 132 -13.49 -21.08 8.11
N ALA A 133 -12.72 -22.16 7.98
CA ALA A 133 -12.14 -22.59 6.69
C ALA A 133 -13.21 -22.90 5.64
N ALA A 134 -14.26 -23.64 6.01
CA ALA A 134 -15.36 -23.95 5.10
C ALA A 134 -16.10 -22.69 4.62
N LEU A 135 -16.34 -21.74 5.52
CA LEU A 135 -16.95 -20.46 5.18
C LEU A 135 -16.06 -19.64 4.21
N ASN A 136 -14.75 -19.60 4.49
CA ASN A 136 -13.80 -18.90 3.64
C ASN A 136 -13.72 -19.56 2.25
N GLN A 137 -13.66 -20.90 2.18
CA GLN A 137 -13.61 -21.62 0.90
C GLN A 137 -14.89 -21.38 0.08
N ALA A 138 -16.07 -21.48 0.70
CA ALA A 138 -17.34 -21.20 0.03
C ALA A 138 -17.41 -19.76 -0.52
N LEU A 139 -16.84 -18.80 0.20
CA LEU A 139 -16.76 -17.42 -0.26
C LEU A 139 -15.83 -17.29 -1.48
N VAL A 140 -14.65 -17.89 -1.43
CA VAL A 140 -13.67 -17.92 -2.53
C VAL A 140 -14.29 -18.53 -3.78
N ASP A 141 -14.89 -19.72 -3.66
CA ASP A 141 -15.49 -20.46 -4.77
C ASP A 141 -16.64 -19.70 -5.43
N ARG A 142 -17.41 -18.96 -4.63
CA ARG A 142 -18.56 -18.19 -5.13
C ARG A 142 -18.17 -16.86 -5.78
N THR A 143 -17.05 -16.28 -5.37
CA THR A 143 -16.73 -14.88 -5.70
C THR A 143 -15.51 -14.70 -6.60
N MET A 144 -14.61 -15.70 -6.67
CA MET A 144 -13.35 -15.57 -7.39
C MET A 144 -13.38 -16.34 -8.72
N SER A 145 -12.61 -15.86 -9.69
CA SER A 145 -12.23 -16.68 -10.84
C SER A 145 -11.29 -17.80 -10.37
N ARG A 146 -11.19 -18.88 -11.14
CA ARG A 146 -10.31 -20.01 -10.81
C ARG A 146 -8.87 -19.56 -10.58
N GLN A 147 -8.34 -18.69 -11.45
CA GLN A 147 -6.95 -18.20 -11.32
C GLN A 147 -6.78 -17.35 -10.05
N ALA A 148 -7.72 -16.42 -9.80
CA ALA A 148 -7.69 -15.60 -8.59
C ALA A 148 -7.76 -16.44 -7.31
N ALA A 149 -8.55 -17.51 -7.29
CA ALA A 149 -8.62 -18.42 -6.15
C ALA A 149 -7.29 -19.17 -5.92
N VAL A 150 -6.61 -19.60 -7.00
CA VAL A 150 -5.29 -20.23 -6.93
C VAL A 150 -4.25 -19.27 -6.37
N ASP A 151 -4.17 -18.06 -6.91
CA ASP A 151 -3.18 -17.06 -6.48
C ASP A 151 -3.43 -16.61 -5.02
N LEU A 152 -4.71 -16.41 -4.65
CA LEU A 152 -5.10 -16.03 -3.30
C LEU A 152 -4.77 -17.12 -2.27
N GLY A 153 -5.00 -18.38 -2.62
CA GLY A 153 -4.82 -19.52 -1.72
C GLY A 153 -3.39 -20.09 -1.66
N ALA A 154 -2.52 -19.72 -2.61
CA ALA A 154 -1.20 -20.34 -2.75
C ALA A 154 -0.27 -20.17 -1.54
N GLY A 155 -0.40 -19.09 -0.78
CA GLY A 155 0.34 -18.86 0.48
C GLY A 155 -0.45 -19.20 1.74
N GLY A 156 -1.60 -19.89 1.58
CA GLY A 156 -2.51 -20.23 2.69
C GLY A 156 -3.37 -19.04 3.14
N PHE A 157 -4.40 -19.37 3.92
CA PHE A 157 -5.29 -18.36 4.52
C PHE A 157 -5.00 -18.21 6.02
N ALA A 158 -4.87 -16.94 6.45
CA ALA A 158 -4.73 -16.57 7.85
C ALA A 158 -6.12 -16.32 8.47
N LEU A 159 -6.79 -17.38 8.93
CA LEU A 159 -8.19 -17.31 9.37
C LEU A 159 -8.37 -16.82 10.82
N ASP A 160 -7.32 -16.91 11.63
CA ASP A 160 -7.27 -16.60 13.06
C ASP A 160 -6.76 -15.21 13.42
N VAL A 161 -6.49 -14.36 12.43
CA VAL A 161 -5.92 -13.01 12.65
C VAL A 161 -6.94 -11.88 12.59
N MET A 162 -8.18 -12.15 12.16
CA MET A 162 -9.15 -11.07 11.88
C MET A 162 -9.50 -10.27 13.14
N SER A 163 -9.66 -10.91 14.29
CA SER A 163 -9.96 -10.21 15.54
C SER A 163 -8.79 -9.32 16.00
N ALA A 164 -7.53 -9.73 15.80
CA ALA A 164 -6.37 -8.90 16.06
C ALA A 164 -6.34 -7.69 15.09
N ILE A 165 -6.52 -7.91 13.80
CA ILE A 165 -6.58 -6.84 12.79
C ILE A 165 -7.64 -5.81 13.12
N LEU A 166 -8.86 -6.22 13.48
CA LEU A 166 -9.94 -5.30 13.81
C LEU A 166 -9.67 -4.47 15.07
N ARG A 167 -8.94 -5.01 16.04
CA ARG A 167 -8.50 -4.25 17.22
C ARG A 167 -7.46 -3.21 16.86
N GLU A 168 -6.40 -3.61 16.18
CA GLU A 168 -5.24 -2.80 15.83
C GLU A 168 -5.60 -1.68 14.84
N VAL A 169 -6.17 -2.04 13.68
CA VAL A 169 -6.56 -1.06 12.65
C VAL A 169 -7.70 -0.16 13.13
N GLY A 170 -8.55 -0.67 14.02
CA GLY A 170 -9.65 0.13 14.59
C GLY A 170 -9.18 1.30 15.47
N GLY A 171 -7.93 1.33 15.89
CA GLY A 171 -7.29 2.44 16.63
C GLY A 171 -6.58 3.44 15.70
N ALA A 172 -6.40 3.13 14.43
CA ALA A 172 -5.70 3.97 13.47
C ALA A 172 -6.55 5.17 12.99
N ASP A 173 -5.88 6.27 12.67
CA ASP A 173 -6.49 7.43 11.99
C ASP A 173 -5.91 7.57 10.58
N PRO A 174 -6.45 6.86 9.58
CA PRO A 174 -5.95 6.92 8.22
C PRO A 174 -6.13 8.30 7.57
N LEU A 175 -7.02 9.15 8.07
CA LEU A 175 -7.20 10.50 7.54
C LEU A 175 -6.08 11.42 8.00
N ALA A 176 -5.67 11.35 9.27
CA ALA A 176 -4.50 12.07 9.76
C ALA A 176 -3.23 11.56 9.08
N ALA A 177 -3.06 10.24 8.94
CA ALA A 177 -1.92 9.64 8.26
C ALA A 177 -1.83 10.02 6.77
N LEU A 178 -2.95 10.09 6.04
CA LEU A 178 -2.98 10.60 4.66
C LEU A 178 -2.56 12.07 4.57
N ALA A 179 -2.93 12.88 5.55
CA ALA A 179 -2.59 14.30 5.58
C ALA A 179 -1.14 14.58 6.04
N ALA A 180 -0.42 13.57 6.54
CA ALA A 180 0.93 13.72 7.10
C ALA A 180 2.06 13.71 6.05
N ALA A 181 1.77 13.47 4.77
CA ALA A 181 2.77 13.39 3.71
C ALA A 181 2.22 13.90 2.36
N ASP A 182 3.11 14.26 1.44
CA ASP A 182 2.81 14.94 0.17
C ASP A 182 3.04 14.08 -1.09
N SER A 183 3.67 12.92 -0.97
CA SER A 183 3.86 12.02 -2.12
C SER A 183 2.52 11.64 -2.78
N PRO A 184 2.48 11.42 -4.12
CA PRO A 184 1.24 11.19 -4.86
C PRO A 184 0.41 10.01 -4.33
N VAL A 185 -0.93 10.14 -4.37
CA VAL A 185 -1.87 9.12 -3.86
C VAL A 185 -2.90 8.74 -4.92
N TRP A 186 -3.07 7.46 -5.15
CA TRP A 186 -4.16 6.85 -5.92
C TRP A 186 -5.05 6.05 -4.95
N LEU A 187 -6.26 6.53 -4.72
CA LEU A 187 -7.30 5.75 -4.05
C LEU A 187 -8.01 4.90 -5.10
N VAL A 188 -7.95 3.57 -4.96
CA VAL A 188 -8.48 2.65 -5.98
C VAL A 188 -9.53 1.75 -5.35
N ASN A 189 -10.77 1.84 -5.82
CA ASN A 189 -11.85 1.02 -5.28
C ASN A 189 -12.59 0.29 -6.41
N GLY A 190 -13.07 -0.92 -6.12
CA GLY A 190 -14.04 -1.56 -6.99
C GLY A 190 -15.38 -0.83 -6.95
N ARG A 191 -16.12 -0.78 -8.06
CA ARG A 191 -17.43 -0.12 -8.09
C ARG A 191 -18.41 -0.70 -7.05
N TRP A 192 -18.30 -1.97 -6.74
CA TRP A 192 -19.16 -2.69 -5.80
C TRP A 192 -18.46 -3.02 -4.47
N ASP A 193 -17.37 -2.31 -4.16
CA ASP A 193 -16.67 -2.45 -2.89
C ASP A 193 -17.48 -1.80 -1.75
N HIS A 194 -17.67 -2.54 -0.68
CA HIS A 194 -18.35 -2.04 0.52
C HIS A 194 -17.47 -1.14 1.41
N PHE A 195 -16.13 -1.14 1.20
CA PHE A 195 -15.19 -0.28 1.91
C PHE A 195 -14.89 1.05 1.21
N ARG A 196 -15.77 1.52 0.33
CA ARG A 196 -15.61 2.79 -0.37
C ARG A 196 -16.45 3.95 0.19
N THR A 197 -16.98 3.83 1.40
CA THR A 197 -17.95 4.78 1.97
C THR A 197 -17.38 6.16 2.24
N GLY A 198 -16.06 6.30 2.40
CA GLY A 198 -15.36 7.54 2.72
C GLY A 198 -14.48 8.11 1.60
N GLU A 199 -14.64 7.70 0.34
CA GLU A 199 -13.77 8.09 -0.78
C GLU A 199 -13.45 9.59 -0.83
N ARG A 200 -14.47 10.45 -0.73
CA ARG A 200 -14.30 11.90 -0.78
C ARG A 200 -13.50 12.44 0.42
N THR A 201 -13.72 11.87 1.59
CA THR A 201 -13.03 12.25 2.83
C THR A 201 -11.55 11.86 2.78
N PHE A 202 -11.24 10.64 2.30
CA PHE A 202 -9.88 10.15 2.09
C PHE A 202 -9.15 10.99 1.04
N LEU A 203 -9.80 11.27 -0.09
CA LEU A 203 -9.25 12.13 -1.14
C LEU A 203 -8.93 13.54 -0.62
N ALA A 204 -9.85 14.13 0.16
CA ALA A 204 -9.65 15.43 0.77
C ALA A 204 -8.51 15.41 1.81
N ALA A 205 -8.38 14.32 2.60
CA ALA A 205 -7.30 14.16 3.57
C ALA A 205 -5.92 14.12 2.87
N ALA A 206 -5.76 13.31 1.83
CA ALA A 206 -4.52 13.27 1.05
C ALA A 206 -4.15 14.64 0.46
N ARG A 207 -5.12 15.36 -0.09
CA ARG A 207 -4.91 16.71 -0.65
C ARG A 207 -4.54 17.76 0.40
N ARG A 208 -5.06 17.64 1.63
CA ARG A 208 -4.65 18.54 2.74
C ARG A 208 -3.16 18.39 3.10
N GLY A 209 -2.59 17.19 2.94
CA GLY A 209 -1.16 16.94 3.08
C GLY A 209 -0.29 17.44 1.92
N GLY A 210 -0.90 18.09 0.93
CA GLY A 210 -0.18 18.56 -0.27
C GLY A 210 -0.07 17.53 -1.40
N ALA A 211 -0.55 16.31 -1.19
CA ALA A 211 -0.44 15.25 -2.19
C ALA A 211 -1.28 15.53 -3.45
N ARG A 212 -0.71 15.23 -4.62
CA ARG A 212 -1.52 15.02 -5.83
C ARG A 212 -2.31 13.72 -5.64
N ALA A 213 -3.62 13.83 -5.42
CA ALA A 213 -4.44 12.68 -5.11
C ALA A 213 -5.55 12.46 -6.16
N ARG A 214 -5.72 11.21 -6.58
CA ARG A 214 -6.74 10.75 -7.54
C ARG A 214 -7.59 9.64 -6.94
N LEU A 215 -8.86 9.60 -7.34
CA LEU A 215 -9.76 8.50 -7.06
C LEU A 215 -10.03 7.75 -8.36
N VAL A 216 -9.80 6.45 -8.34
CA VAL A 216 -10.06 5.53 -9.45
C VAL A 216 -11.12 4.52 -8.99
N VAL A 217 -12.24 4.44 -9.69
CA VAL A 217 -13.29 3.45 -9.46
C VAL A 217 -13.31 2.46 -10.60
N VAL A 218 -12.94 1.21 -10.32
CA VAL A 218 -12.81 0.14 -11.32
C VAL A 218 -14.18 -0.51 -11.56
N PRO A 219 -14.74 -0.43 -12.78
CA PRO A 219 -16.00 -1.08 -13.12
C PRO A 219 -15.89 -2.61 -13.01
N GLY A 220 -17.00 -3.28 -12.69
CA GLY A 220 -17.08 -4.75 -12.63
C GLY A 220 -16.28 -5.39 -11.52
N SER A 221 -15.78 -4.62 -10.56
CA SER A 221 -14.98 -5.10 -9.44
C SER A 221 -15.67 -4.87 -8.10
N ARG A 222 -15.43 -5.79 -7.17
CA ARG A 222 -15.79 -5.73 -5.75
C ARG A 222 -14.57 -5.33 -4.92
N HIS A 223 -14.47 -5.87 -3.72
CA HIS A 223 -13.44 -5.52 -2.74
C HIS A 223 -12.01 -5.89 -3.18
N LEU A 224 -11.81 -7.07 -3.74
CA LEU A 224 -10.50 -7.54 -4.18
C LEU A 224 -10.21 -7.09 -5.61
N VAL A 225 -10.12 -5.76 -5.80
CA VAL A 225 -10.02 -5.13 -7.12
C VAL A 225 -8.85 -5.64 -7.97
N SER A 226 -7.71 -6.00 -7.34
CA SER A 226 -6.53 -6.55 -8.02
C SER A 226 -6.76 -7.96 -8.60
N LEU A 227 -7.70 -8.71 -8.02
CA LEU A 227 -8.06 -10.06 -8.44
C LEU A 227 -9.32 -10.09 -9.31
N ASP A 228 -10.31 -9.22 -9.03
CA ASP A 228 -11.54 -9.12 -9.80
C ASP A 228 -11.28 -8.55 -11.21
N GLN A 229 -10.39 -7.56 -11.31
CA GLN A 229 -10.06 -6.84 -12.55
C GLN A 229 -8.53 -6.64 -12.67
N PRO A 230 -7.74 -7.72 -12.80
CA PRO A 230 -6.28 -7.65 -12.72
C PRO A 230 -5.66 -6.76 -13.81
N VAL A 231 -6.22 -6.76 -15.01
CA VAL A 231 -5.72 -5.92 -16.12
C VAL A 231 -5.97 -4.44 -15.86
N ALA A 232 -7.18 -4.08 -15.42
CA ALA A 232 -7.54 -2.69 -15.11
C ALA A 232 -6.72 -2.18 -13.92
N PHE A 233 -6.56 -2.98 -12.87
CA PHE A 233 -5.75 -2.64 -11.72
C PHE A 233 -4.27 -2.47 -12.09
N SER A 234 -3.69 -3.40 -12.87
CA SER A 234 -2.31 -3.31 -13.33
C SER A 234 -2.06 -2.07 -14.20
N ARG A 235 -3.05 -1.62 -14.98
CA ARG A 235 -2.95 -0.35 -15.72
C ARG A 235 -2.80 0.84 -14.78
N VAL A 236 -3.58 0.89 -13.70
CA VAL A 236 -3.45 1.94 -12.66
C VAL A 236 -2.06 1.90 -12.02
N LEU A 237 -1.50 0.71 -11.77
CA LEU A 237 -0.13 0.59 -11.23
C LEU A 237 0.91 1.16 -12.21
N LEU A 238 0.82 0.81 -13.49
CA LEU A 238 1.77 1.31 -14.50
C LEU A 238 1.65 2.83 -14.69
N GLU A 239 0.44 3.39 -14.63
CA GLU A 239 0.23 4.84 -14.62
C GLU A 239 0.86 5.50 -13.39
N ALA A 240 0.70 4.89 -12.20
CA ALA A 240 1.31 5.39 -10.97
C ALA A 240 2.85 5.34 -11.02
N VAL A 241 3.42 4.26 -11.54
CA VAL A 241 4.87 4.13 -11.78
C VAL A 241 5.38 5.23 -12.70
N ALA A 242 4.69 5.47 -13.83
CA ALA A 242 5.06 6.50 -14.80
C ALA A 242 4.96 7.92 -14.20
N ASP A 243 3.89 8.22 -13.46
CA ASP A 243 3.68 9.51 -12.81
C ASP A 243 4.76 9.79 -11.74
N VAL A 244 5.16 8.77 -10.96
CA VAL A 244 6.24 8.89 -9.96
C VAL A 244 7.59 9.07 -10.65
N ALA A 245 7.88 8.33 -11.73
CA ALA A 245 9.11 8.46 -12.50
C ALA A 245 9.25 9.88 -13.08
N ALA A 246 8.18 10.42 -13.68
CA ALA A 246 8.14 11.77 -14.24
C ALA A 246 8.38 12.84 -13.16
N GLY A 247 7.80 12.67 -11.96
CA GLY A 247 8.01 13.59 -10.83
C GLY A 247 9.46 13.58 -10.31
N ARG A 248 10.17 12.46 -10.38
CA ARG A 248 11.60 12.36 -10.02
C ARG A 248 12.53 13.04 -11.03
N GLY A 249 12.18 13.03 -12.30
CA GLY A 249 12.93 13.72 -13.35
C GLY A 249 12.78 15.25 -13.32
N ALA A 250 11.75 15.76 -12.62
CA ALA A 250 11.46 17.20 -12.51
C ALA A 250 12.08 17.87 -11.27
N VAL A 251 12.82 17.16 -10.41
CA VAL A 251 13.54 17.75 -9.27
C VAL A 251 14.75 18.52 -9.81
N PRO A 252 14.83 19.87 -9.67
CA PRO A 252 16.03 20.59 -10.04
C PRO A 252 17.21 20.05 -9.24
N ALA A 253 18.39 19.93 -9.90
CA ALA A 253 19.64 19.59 -9.22
C ALA A 253 19.80 20.53 -8.00
N PRO A 254 20.27 20.03 -6.84
CA PRO A 254 20.50 20.87 -5.67
C PRO A 254 21.37 22.05 -6.11
N ALA A 255 20.91 23.27 -5.80
CA ALA A 255 21.64 24.49 -6.12
C ALA A 255 23.08 24.32 -5.60
N ALA A 256 24.07 24.44 -6.50
CA ALA A 256 25.47 24.36 -6.15
C ALA A 256 25.73 25.34 -4.99
N THR A 257 26.21 24.84 -3.86
CA THR A 257 26.64 25.66 -2.72
C THR A 257 27.63 26.68 -3.26
N PRO A 258 27.39 27.99 -3.09
CA PRO A 258 28.36 28.97 -3.57
C PRO A 258 29.69 28.70 -2.86
N ALA A 259 30.74 28.50 -3.66
CA ALA A 259 32.09 28.32 -3.17
C ALA A 259 32.43 29.49 -2.23
N ALA A 260 32.85 29.17 -1.02
CA ALA A 260 33.33 30.14 -0.05
C ALA A 260 34.37 31.02 -0.74
N ARG A 261 34.14 32.31 -0.81
CA ARG A 261 35.09 33.28 -1.32
C ARG A 261 36.36 33.14 -0.49
N ALA A 262 37.45 32.77 -1.13
CA ALA A 262 38.77 32.77 -0.55
C ALA A 262 39.09 34.18 -0.05
N GLY A 263 39.67 34.25 1.14
CA GLY A 263 39.88 35.43 1.96
C GLY A 263 40.51 36.60 1.26
N GLU A 264 39.96 37.78 1.55
CA GLU A 264 40.62 39.04 1.34
C GLU A 264 41.86 39.15 2.28
N PRO A 265 43.01 39.65 1.79
CA PRO A 265 44.19 39.82 2.64
C PRO A 265 43.96 40.95 3.64
N VAL A 266 44.26 40.71 4.90
CA VAL A 266 44.28 41.70 5.99
C VAL A 266 45.35 42.72 5.70
N PRO A 267 45.03 44.05 5.67
CA PRO A 267 46.05 45.09 5.52
C PRO A 267 46.92 45.18 6.77
N SER A 268 48.25 45.04 6.60
CA SER A 268 49.25 45.26 7.63
C SER A 268 49.28 46.74 8.04
N GLY A 269 48.69 47.05 9.17
CA GLY A 269 48.87 48.33 9.86
C GLY A 269 50.24 48.42 10.51
N ARG A 270 51.04 49.32 10.08
CA ARG A 270 52.26 49.77 10.75
C ARG A 270 51.96 50.63 11.97
N ARG A 271 52.75 50.40 13.00
CA ARG A 271 53.12 51.09 14.23
C ARG A 271 52.35 50.63 15.46
#